data_295179b973a4efbb44f60bd0115f7faa
#
_entry.id   295179b973a4efbb44f60bd0115f7faa
#
_cell.length_a   1.000
_cell.length_b   1.000
_cell.length_c   1.000
_cell.angle_alpha   90.00
_cell.angle_beta   90.00
_cell.angle_gamma   90.00
#
_symmetry.space_group_name_H-M   'P 1'
#
loop_
_entity.id
_entity.type
_entity.pdbx_description
1 polymer ?
#
loop_
_entity_poly.entity_id
_entity_poly.type
_entity_poly.pdbx_seq_one_letter_code
_entity_poly.pdbx_strand_id
1 'polypeptide(L)'
;LVGLIEPVDPPVHAGKLVMSRRVLAGSLIGGIAETQEVLDFCAEHNITCDIEMLDIRQINEAYTRMIAGDVKYRFVIDMATLKV
;
A
#
# COMPACT_ATOMS: atom_id res chain seq x y z
N LEU A 1 -0.10 -6.65 -11.05
CA LEU A 1 0.06 -7.24 -9.71
C LEU A 1 1.18 -6.54 -8.96
N VAL A 2 0.90 -6.08 -7.78
CA VAL A 2 1.88 -5.41 -6.92
C VAL A 2 2.11 -6.28 -5.69
N GLY A 3 3.37 -6.72 -5.53
CA GLY A 3 3.75 -7.58 -4.41
C GLY A 3 3.34 -9.03 -4.59
N LEU A 4 3.73 -9.84 -3.60
CA LEU A 4 3.49 -11.27 -3.56
C LEU A 4 2.71 -11.60 -2.29
N ILE A 5 1.39 -11.73 -2.42
CA ILE A 5 0.51 -11.96 -1.27
C ILE A 5 0.04 -13.41 -1.26
N GLU A 6 -0.57 -13.85 -2.36
CA GLU A 6 -1.11 -15.19 -2.51
C GLU A 6 -1.25 -15.54 -4.00
N PRO A 7 -1.46 -16.81 -4.36
CA PRO A 7 -1.77 -17.17 -5.73
C PRO A 7 -2.99 -16.42 -6.25
N VAL A 8 -2.97 -16.05 -7.53
CA VAL A 8 -4.12 -15.38 -8.16
C VAL A 8 -5.30 -16.34 -8.27
N ASP A 9 -6.41 -16.00 -7.65
CA ASP A 9 -7.62 -16.82 -7.65
C ASP A 9 -8.86 -15.94 -7.95
N PRO A 10 -9.64 -16.24 -8.99
CA PRO A 10 -9.46 -17.36 -9.95
C PRO A 10 -8.23 -17.16 -10.85
N PRO A 11 -7.66 -18.26 -11.40
CA PRO A 11 -6.51 -18.16 -12.29
C PRO A 11 -6.80 -17.30 -13.51
N VAL A 12 -5.78 -16.62 -14.01
CA VAL A 12 -5.91 -15.79 -15.21
C VAL A 12 -6.03 -16.67 -16.44
N HIS A 13 -7.10 -16.49 -17.22
CA HIS A 13 -7.35 -17.26 -18.43
C HIS A 13 -6.65 -16.61 -19.63
N ALA A 14 -5.81 -17.37 -20.31
CA ALA A 14 -5.04 -16.89 -21.47
C ALA A 14 -5.93 -16.29 -22.57
N GLY A 15 -7.06 -16.89 -22.84
CA GLY A 15 -8.02 -16.43 -23.85
C GLY A 15 -8.53 -15.01 -23.59
N LYS A 16 -8.74 -14.66 -22.34
CA LYS A 16 -9.19 -13.32 -21.97
C LYS A 16 -8.12 -12.26 -22.26
N LEU A 17 -6.87 -12.62 -22.10
CA LEU A 17 -5.75 -11.72 -22.43
C LEU A 17 -5.62 -11.55 -23.94
N VAL A 18 -5.60 -12.65 -24.67
CA VAL A 18 -5.39 -12.65 -26.12
C VAL A 18 -6.51 -11.92 -26.86
N MET A 19 -7.77 -12.24 -26.56
CA MET A 19 -8.94 -11.70 -27.28
C MET A 19 -9.15 -10.21 -27.03
N SER A 20 -8.66 -9.68 -25.93
CA SER A 20 -8.84 -8.26 -25.56
C SER A 20 -7.55 -7.46 -25.60
N ARG A 21 -6.45 -8.03 -26.11
CA ARG A 21 -5.13 -7.40 -26.14
C ARG A 21 -4.72 -6.85 -24.77
N ARG A 22 -4.94 -7.62 -23.73
CA ARG A 22 -4.60 -7.26 -22.37
C ARG A 22 -3.22 -7.76 -22.00
N VAL A 23 -2.61 -7.07 -21.06
CA VAL A 23 -1.30 -7.43 -20.52
C VAL A 23 -1.47 -7.71 -19.03
N LEU A 24 -0.88 -8.78 -18.57
CA LEU A 24 -0.73 -9.08 -17.15
C LEU A 24 0.75 -8.89 -16.79
N ALA A 25 1.02 -8.03 -15.86
CA ALA A 25 2.37 -7.75 -15.40
C ALA A 25 2.44 -7.79 -13.87
N GLY A 26 3.62 -8.07 -13.36
CA GLY A 26 3.88 -8.08 -11.93
C GLY A 26 5.04 -7.16 -11.57
N SER A 27 5.02 -6.67 -10.34
CA SER A 27 6.08 -5.85 -9.78
C SER A 27 6.26 -6.16 -8.31
N LEU A 28 7.49 -6.23 -7.88
CA LEU A 28 7.84 -6.49 -6.49
C LEU A 28 8.93 -5.51 -6.09
N ILE A 29 8.67 -4.75 -5.04
CA ILE A 29 9.61 -3.80 -4.44
C ILE A 29 10.23 -2.88 -5.53
N GLY A 30 11.05 -1.96 -5.13
CA GLY A 30 11.84 -1.11 -6.00
C GLY A 30 13.25 -0.95 -5.45
N GLY A 31 14.17 -0.50 -6.28
CA GLY A 31 15.51 -0.15 -5.83
C GLY A 31 15.52 1.11 -4.96
N ILE A 32 16.59 1.31 -4.21
CA ILE A 32 16.75 2.50 -3.36
C ILE A 32 16.70 3.78 -4.19
N ALA A 33 17.39 3.79 -5.34
CA ALA A 33 17.40 4.95 -6.23
C ALA A 33 16.00 5.28 -6.76
N GLU A 34 15.25 4.29 -7.20
CA GLU A 34 13.87 4.49 -7.68
C GLU A 34 12.95 4.97 -6.57
N THR A 35 13.13 4.44 -5.36
CA THR A 35 12.38 4.91 -4.20
C THR A 35 12.65 6.38 -3.92
N GLN A 36 13.90 6.80 -3.99
CA GLN A 36 14.27 8.20 -3.82
C GLN A 36 13.64 9.08 -4.92
N GLU A 37 13.66 8.63 -6.17
CA GLU A 37 13.01 9.35 -7.28
C GLU A 37 11.52 9.54 -7.05
N VAL A 38 10.82 8.52 -6.56
CA VAL A 38 9.39 8.61 -6.23
C VAL A 38 9.14 9.63 -5.12
N LEU A 39 9.95 9.60 -4.08
CA LEU A 39 9.84 10.56 -2.98
C LEU A 39 10.08 11.99 -3.45
N ASP A 40 11.09 12.21 -4.26
CA ASP A 40 11.42 13.53 -4.81
C ASP A 40 10.30 14.04 -5.73
N PHE A 41 9.78 13.19 -6.59
CA PHE A 41 8.65 13.51 -7.45
C PHE A 41 7.40 13.88 -6.63
N CYS A 42 7.07 13.10 -5.61
CA CYS A 42 5.93 13.37 -4.75
C CYS A 42 6.09 14.69 -3.98
N ALA A 43 7.30 14.98 -3.51
CA ALA A 43 7.60 16.23 -2.82
C ALA A 43 7.44 17.43 -3.76
N GLU A 44 7.93 17.33 -4.99
CA GLU A 44 7.85 18.39 -6.00
C GLU A 44 6.40 18.70 -6.40
N HIS A 45 5.56 17.69 -6.45
CA HIS A 45 4.16 17.80 -6.90
C HIS A 45 3.15 17.82 -5.76
N ASN A 46 3.59 17.92 -4.51
CA ASN A 46 2.74 17.91 -3.31
C ASN A 46 1.82 16.69 -3.24
N ILE A 47 2.34 15.52 -3.64
CA ILE A 47 1.62 14.26 -3.56
C ILE A 47 1.92 13.63 -2.21
N THR A 48 0.88 13.43 -1.41
CA THR A 48 0.97 12.73 -0.13
C THR A 48 -0.03 11.58 -0.09
N CYS A 49 0.21 10.62 0.80
CA CYS A 49 -0.72 9.53 1.00
C CYS A 49 -1.84 9.92 1.95
N ASP A 50 -2.99 9.28 1.78
CA ASP A 50 -4.07 9.38 2.75
C ASP A 50 -3.69 8.58 3.99
N ILE A 51 -3.79 9.21 5.14
CA ILE A 51 -3.45 8.60 6.42
C ILE A 51 -4.54 8.88 7.45
N GLU A 52 -4.58 8.06 8.48
CA GLU A 52 -5.34 8.30 9.68
C GLU A 52 -4.37 8.33 10.85
N MET A 53 -4.24 9.51 11.48
CA MET A 53 -3.36 9.68 12.65
C MET A 53 -4.00 9.08 13.88
N LEU A 54 -3.20 8.44 14.71
CA LEU A 54 -3.69 7.93 15.99
C LEU A 54 -2.62 8.03 17.10
N ASP A 55 -3.13 8.02 18.31
CA ASP A 55 -2.35 7.93 19.53
C ASP A 55 -1.79 6.51 19.68
N ILE A 56 -0.57 6.38 20.18
CA ILE A 56 0.07 5.07 20.35
C ILE A 56 -0.74 4.10 21.22
N ARG A 57 -1.56 4.61 22.14
CA ARG A 57 -2.42 3.78 22.99
C ARG A 57 -3.55 3.11 22.22
N GLN A 58 -3.83 3.56 21.00
CA GLN A 58 -4.88 3.01 20.14
C GLN A 58 -4.36 1.93 19.18
N ILE A 59 -3.11 1.50 19.33
CA ILE A 59 -2.47 0.59 18.38
C ILE A 59 -3.22 -0.74 18.24
N ASN A 60 -3.74 -1.29 19.33
CA ASN A 60 -4.49 -2.55 19.28
C ASN A 60 -5.83 -2.39 18.56
N GLU A 61 -6.50 -1.28 18.77
CA GLU A 61 -7.72 -0.93 18.04
C GLU A 61 -7.43 -0.74 16.55
N ALA A 62 -6.32 -0.09 16.22
CA ALA A 62 -5.88 0.10 14.85
C ALA A 62 -5.64 -1.22 14.12
N TYR A 63 -5.02 -2.19 14.77
CA TYR A 63 -4.85 -3.53 14.21
C TYR A 63 -6.18 -4.21 13.90
N THR A 64 -7.13 -4.13 14.82
CA THR A 64 -8.48 -4.70 14.62
C THR A 64 -9.16 -4.04 13.42
N ARG A 65 -9.10 -2.73 13.33
CA ARG A 65 -9.68 -1.97 12.22
C ARG A 65 -8.98 -2.28 10.88
N MET A 66 -7.67 -2.40 10.89
CA MET A 66 -6.89 -2.72 9.70
C MET A 66 -7.25 -4.10 9.14
N ILE A 67 -7.38 -5.11 10.00
CA ILE A 67 -7.79 -6.47 9.61
C ILE A 67 -9.20 -6.45 9.01
N ALA A 68 -10.09 -5.62 9.54
CA ALA A 68 -11.45 -5.45 9.03
C ALA A 68 -11.53 -4.59 7.75
N GLY A 69 -10.41 -4.04 7.28
CA GLY A 69 -10.38 -3.15 6.12
C GLY A 69 -10.92 -1.74 6.41
N ASP A 70 -11.09 -1.39 7.67
CA ASP A 70 -11.63 -0.10 8.11
C ASP A 70 -10.51 0.93 8.29
N VAL A 71 -9.88 1.32 7.18
CA VAL A 71 -8.86 2.36 7.16
C VAL A 71 -8.61 2.88 5.74
N LYS A 72 -8.47 4.19 5.57
CA LYS A 72 -8.09 4.86 4.30
C LYS A 72 -6.76 5.60 4.46
N TYR A 73 -5.64 5.05 4.15
CA TYR A 73 -5.44 3.67 3.73
C TYR A 73 -4.37 3.07 4.62
N ARG A 74 -3.85 3.88 5.54
CA ARG A 74 -2.89 3.47 6.56
C ARG A 74 -3.06 4.28 7.83
N PHE A 75 -2.71 3.67 8.94
CA PHE A 75 -2.56 4.39 10.20
C PHE A 75 -1.14 4.92 10.33
N VAL A 76 -1.02 6.10 10.89
CA VAL A 76 0.26 6.68 11.30
C VAL A 76 0.18 7.00 12.79
N ILE A 77 1.12 6.47 13.54
CA ILE A 77 1.17 6.68 14.98
C ILE A 77 1.92 7.98 15.27
N ASP A 78 1.29 8.87 16.01
CA ASP A 78 1.99 10.06 16.52
C ASP A 78 2.87 9.66 17.70
N MET A 79 4.16 9.57 17.45
CA MET A 79 5.12 9.16 18.48
C MET A 79 5.26 10.18 19.63
N ALA A 80 4.80 11.41 19.44
CA ALA A 80 4.73 12.38 20.53
C ALA A 80 3.75 11.97 21.63
N THR A 81 2.82 11.05 21.32
CA THR A 81 1.86 10.50 22.29
C THR A 81 2.46 9.43 23.18
N LEU A 82 3.66 8.91 22.84
CA LEU A 82 4.39 7.98 23.68
C LEU A 82 4.98 8.72 24.89
N LYS A 83 4.42 8.46 26.04
CA LYS A 83 4.92 9.02 27.30
C LYS A 83 5.48 7.90 28.16
N VAL A 84 6.71 8.08 28.53
CA VAL A 84 7.44 7.14 29.39
C VAL A 84 7.30 7.54 30.85
#